data_87cd76c81cacd378404a69e47483083b
#
_entry.id   87cd76c81cacd378404a69e47483083b
#
_cell.length_a   1.000
_cell.length_b   1.000
_cell.length_c   1.000
_cell.angle_alpha   90.00
_cell.angle_beta   90.00
_cell.angle_gamma   90.00
#
_symmetry.space_group_name_H-M   'P 1'
#
loop_
_entity.id
_entity.type
_entity.pdbx_description
1 polymer ?
#
loop_
_entity_poly.entity_id
_entity_poly.type
_entity_poly.pdbx_seq_one_letter_code
_entity_poly.pdbx_strand_id
1 'polypeptide(L)'
;MKIDLETPFEKEFIDLIKKNNNTNPNTIQTLLQSKKITYDIIIHYRDILYDPLVLYSNPNFDLEWIKDDLKLINKDYIRYNLIFHSNFKFEWILNYNLDWDYNLLIKRFDFDIDWVLKIKDIKNFTNFNIINISKHPNLKIEWFDKLDLYPEYIIKSNNFKIEWLKKFPNQEWNFNHLSSNPNFKIEWLELYPNQKWNFDYISRNDNFDIEWFEKYSKKSWNFEQISKNKNLKIEWVEKYPDKCWNYYDFNLSKHFKIDWIKNKLDENWNYIHIFKLNGKNYVKERHFDFSKINAQNINYASLASNIDINIVKKYYHLKWNLKLLFLNPDIDQDIILFIRRYDSNFFLFLYQLLLNQNFDINWITSNDLLCPRLQKLFLLHNNFSIEWFNKIKDSSIYKKNAYMYINKNYTLEWNKYLDNFKAYTHYLSKNKNFNIKWIKQYPHLNWNYDIIIHNMINKQ
;
A
#
# COMPACT_ATOMS: atom_id res chain seq x y z
N MET A 1 -3.62 -43.55 -12.63
CA MET A 1 -2.74 -42.43 -12.94
C MET A 1 -2.04 -42.04 -11.64
N LYS A 2 -0.72 -42.23 -11.52
CA LYS A 2 0.01 -41.79 -10.33
C LYS A 2 0.09 -40.28 -10.42
N ILE A 3 -0.57 -39.58 -9.49
CA ILE A 3 -0.43 -38.13 -9.33
C ILE A 3 0.96 -37.91 -8.72
N ASP A 4 1.88 -37.46 -9.53
CA ASP A 4 3.18 -37.01 -9.05
C ASP A 4 2.94 -35.60 -8.41
N LEU A 5 2.72 -35.60 -7.09
CA LEU A 5 2.70 -34.40 -6.30
C LEU A 5 4.14 -33.87 -6.30
N GLU A 6 4.39 -32.83 -7.08
CA GLU A 6 5.74 -32.28 -7.32
C GLU A 6 6.46 -31.78 -6.06
N THR A 7 5.76 -31.69 -4.92
CA THR A 7 6.41 -31.38 -3.64
C THR A 7 5.93 -32.31 -2.53
N PRO A 8 6.83 -32.97 -1.82
CA PRO A 8 6.51 -33.81 -0.65
C PRO A 8 5.76 -33.09 0.45
N PHE A 9 5.81 -31.77 0.42
CA PHE A 9 5.30 -30.86 1.43
C PHE A 9 3.76 -30.80 1.47
N GLU A 10 3.09 -30.62 0.32
CA GLU A 10 1.62 -30.50 0.28
C GLU A 10 0.97 -31.83 0.71
N LYS A 11 1.53 -32.92 0.31
CA LYS A 11 1.04 -34.26 0.68
C LYS A 11 1.21 -34.52 2.18
N GLU A 12 2.41 -34.31 2.73
CA GLU A 12 2.66 -34.47 4.17
C GLU A 12 1.73 -33.59 4.99
N PHE A 13 1.36 -32.43 4.46
CA PHE A 13 0.56 -31.44 5.14
C PHE A 13 -0.93 -31.81 5.15
N ILE A 14 -1.48 -32.26 4.02
CA ILE A 14 -2.87 -32.75 3.94
C ILE A 14 -3.02 -34.03 4.78
N ASP A 15 -2.03 -34.91 4.77
CA ASP A 15 -2.01 -36.12 5.60
C ASP A 15 -1.96 -35.78 7.11
N LEU A 16 -1.26 -34.70 7.48
CA LEU A 16 -1.27 -34.20 8.87
C LEU A 16 -2.65 -33.66 9.27
N ILE A 17 -3.34 -32.95 8.40
CA ILE A 17 -4.72 -32.49 8.63
C ILE A 17 -5.65 -33.69 8.84
N LYS A 18 -5.55 -34.67 7.95
CA LYS A 18 -6.30 -35.94 8.03
C LYS A 18 -6.09 -36.63 9.39
N LYS A 19 -4.83 -36.81 9.77
CA LYS A 19 -4.43 -37.50 11.00
C LYS A 19 -4.91 -36.82 12.28
N ASN A 20 -5.09 -35.49 12.24
CA ASN A 20 -5.49 -34.72 13.42
C ASN A 20 -6.98 -34.33 13.40
N ASN A 21 -7.79 -34.88 12.49
CA ASN A 21 -9.21 -34.54 12.29
C ASN A 21 -9.49 -33.03 12.24
N ASN A 22 -8.54 -32.26 11.75
CA ASN A 22 -8.67 -30.80 11.68
C ASN A 22 -9.27 -30.37 10.32
N THR A 23 -10.58 -30.53 10.19
CA THR A 23 -11.36 -30.12 9.02
C THR A 23 -11.94 -28.71 9.17
N ASN A 24 -11.25 -27.83 9.88
CA ASN A 24 -11.71 -26.44 10.03
C ASN A 24 -11.83 -25.79 8.64
N PRO A 25 -13.01 -25.20 8.29
CA PRO A 25 -13.24 -24.58 6.99
C PRO A 25 -12.21 -23.50 6.63
N ASN A 26 -11.72 -22.71 7.59
CA ASN A 26 -10.70 -21.70 7.37
C ASN A 26 -9.36 -22.31 6.94
N THR A 27 -9.01 -23.46 7.50
CA THR A 27 -7.80 -24.21 7.13
C THR A 27 -7.87 -24.69 5.70
N ILE A 28 -9.00 -25.28 5.32
CA ILE A 28 -9.25 -25.77 3.96
C ILE A 28 -9.23 -24.62 2.96
N GLN A 29 -9.92 -23.53 3.25
CA GLN A 29 -9.92 -22.34 2.40
C GLN A 29 -8.50 -21.78 2.19
N THR A 30 -7.68 -21.76 3.25
CA THR A 30 -6.29 -21.29 3.17
C THR A 30 -5.42 -22.21 2.30
N LEU A 31 -5.61 -23.53 2.40
CA LEU A 31 -4.92 -24.47 1.52
C LEU A 31 -5.29 -24.27 0.05
N LEU A 32 -6.58 -24.11 -0.23
CA LEU A 32 -7.08 -23.90 -1.58
C LEU A 32 -6.54 -22.61 -2.23
N GLN A 33 -6.05 -21.64 -1.48
CA GLN A 33 -5.42 -20.42 -2.02
C GLN A 33 -4.03 -20.67 -2.64
N SER A 34 -3.44 -21.86 -2.46
CA SER A 34 -2.16 -22.21 -3.07
C SER A 34 -2.31 -22.60 -4.54
N LYS A 35 -1.48 -22.01 -5.43
CA LYS A 35 -1.38 -22.41 -6.84
C LYS A 35 -0.93 -23.85 -7.06
N LYS A 36 -0.34 -24.48 -6.04
CA LYS A 36 0.12 -25.88 -6.09
C LYS A 36 -1.01 -26.87 -5.87
N ILE A 37 -2.15 -26.42 -5.34
CA ILE A 37 -3.34 -27.26 -5.20
C ILE A 37 -4.09 -27.26 -6.53
N THR A 38 -3.95 -28.35 -7.26
CA THR A 38 -4.61 -28.57 -8.55
C THR A 38 -5.93 -29.33 -8.37
N TYR A 39 -6.75 -29.39 -9.44
CA TYR A 39 -8.01 -30.16 -9.43
C TYR A 39 -7.78 -31.61 -9.11
N ASP A 40 -6.72 -32.21 -9.64
CA ASP A 40 -6.38 -33.64 -9.38
C ASP A 40 -6.08 -33.88 -7.90
N ILE A 41 -5.42 -32.94 -7.23
CA ILE A 41 -5.18 -33.02 -5.78
C ILE A 41 -6.51 -32.85 -5.01
N ILE A 42 -7.39 -31.95 -5.44
CA ILE A 42 -8.70 -31.75 -4.81
C ILE A 42 -9.54 -32.99 -4.91
N ILE A 43 -9.58 -33.64 -6.07
CA ILE A 43 -10.34 -34.87 -6.27
C ILE A 43 -9.71 -36.05 -5.51
N HIS A 44 -8.38 -36.12 -5.44
CA HIS A 44 -7.70 -37.18 -4.67
C HIS A 44 -8.00 -37.09 -3.16
N TYR A 45 -8.13 -35.87 -2.64
CA TYR A 45 -8.47 -35.60 -1.25
C TYR A 45 -9.87 -34.99 -1.11
N ARG A 46 -10.84 -35.56 -1.90
CA ARG A 46 -12.20 -35.01 -2.02
C ARG A 46 -12.92 -34.88 -0.70
N ASP A 47 -12.73 -35.83 0.20
CA ASP A 47 -13.30 -35.85 1.54
C ASP A 47 -12.90 -34.63 2.42
N ILE A 48 -11.83 -33.92 2.06
CA ILE A 48 -11.30 -32.76 2.80
C ILE A 48 -11.38 -31.49 1.99
N LEU A 49 -10.98 -31.52 0.71
CA LEU A 49 -10.74 -30.34 -0.10
C LEU A 49 -11.91 -29.92 -0.99
N TYR A 50 -12.85 -30.85 -1.28
CA TYR A 50 -13.94 -30.53 -2.18
C TYR A 50 -15.11 -29.85 -1.45
N ASP A 51 -15.20 -28.54 -1.56
CA ASP A 51 -16.37 -27.75 -1.17
C ASP A 51 -16.65 -26.71 -2.27
N PRO A 52 -17.76 -26.86 -3.04
CA PRO A 52 -18.10 -25.96 -4.13
C PRO A 52 -18.19 -24.48 -3.72
N LEU A 53 -18.48 -24.20 -2.43
CA LEU A 53 -18.62 -22.83 -1.93
C LEU A 53 -17.28 -22.13 -1.65
N VAL A 54 -16.18 -22.88 -1.61
CA VAL A 54 -14.85 -22.34 -1.32
C VAL A 54 -13.81 -22.62 -2.42
N LEU A 55 -14.09 -23.53 -3.34
CA LEU A 55 -13.17 -23.88 -4.44
C LEU A 55 -12.77 -22.70 -5.31
N TYR A 56 -13.65 -21.68 -5.46
CA TYR A 56 -13.33 -20.47 -6.22
C TYR A 56 -12.15 -19.68 -5.62
N SER A 57 -11.73 -19.97 -4.41
CA SER A 57 -10.55 -19.33 -3.81
C SER A 57 -9.23 -19.86 -4.37
N ASN A 58 -9.26 -20.98 -5.10
CA ASN A 58 -8.07 -21.55 -5.72
C ASN A 58 -7.68 -20.77 -6.99
N PRO A 59 -6.43 -20.30 -7.12
CA PRO A 59 -5.98 -19.57 -8.31
C PRO A 59 -6.09 -20.33 -9.63
N ASN A 60 -6.12 -21.67 -9.61
CA ASN A 60 -6.28 -22.52 -10.78
C ASN A 60 -7.74 -22.89 -11.06
N PHE A 61 -8.68 -22.38 -10.25
CA PHE A 61 -10.08 -22.75 -10.35
C PHE A 61 -10.63 -22.57 -11.77
N ASP A 62 -11.43 -23.55 -12.20
CA ASP A 62 -12.28 -23.47 -13.38
C ASP A 62 -13.73 -23.78 -13.00
N LEU A 63 -14.69 -23.06 -13.57
CA LEU A 63 -16.11 -23.26 -13.28
C LEU A 63 -16.59 -24.67 -13.66
N GLU A 64 -15.91 -25.33 -14.60
CA GLU A 64 -16.12 -26.73 -14.98
C GLU A 64 -15.95 -27.69 -13.80
N TRP A 65 -15.11 -27.36 -12.81
CA TRP A 65 -14.86 -28.19 -11.63
C TRP A 65 -16.10 -28.41 -10.77
N ILE A 66 -17.06 -27.49 -10.85
CA ILE A 66 -18.28 -27.47 -10.04
C ILE A 66 -19.56 -27.38 -10.89
N LYS A 67 -19.51 -27.75 -12.15
CA LYS A 67 -20.63 -27.61 -13.09
C LYS A 67 -21.92 -28.28 -12.59
N ASP A 68 -21.78 -29.39 -11.87
CA ASP A 68 -22.92 -30.15 -11.31
C ASP A 68 -23.50 -29.52 -10.04
N ASP A 69 -22.74 -28.61 -9.41
CA ASP A 69 -23.05 -27.94 -8.15
C ASP A 69 -23.35 -26.45 -8.33
N LEU A 70 -23.52 -25.94 -9.55
CA LEU A 70 -23.69 -24.52 -9.87
C LEU A 70 -24.81 -23.83 -9.09
N LYS A 71 -25.90 -24.55 -8.77
CA LYS A 71 -27.00 -24.00 -7.95
C LYS A 71 -26.56 -23.59 -6.55
N LEU A 72 -25.49 -24.17 -6.02
CA LEU A 72 -24.94 -23.84 -4.70
C LEU A 72 -24.21 -22.51 -4.70
N ILE A 73 -23.69 -22.06 -5.86
CA ILE A 73 -22.89 -20.84 -6.00
C ILE A 73 -23.73 -19.62 -6.41
N ASN A 74 -25.05 -19.71 -6.43
CA ASN A 74 -25.94 -18.59 -6.81
C ASN A 74 -26.03 -17.52 -5.71
N LYS A 75 -24.89 -17.12 -5.14
CA LYS A 75 -24.76 -16.02 -4.18
C LYS A 75 -23.95 -14.89 -4.79
N ASP A 76 -24.39 -13.64 -4.58
CA ASP A 76 -23.80 -12.44 -5.18
C ASP A 76 -22.29 -12.34 -4.95
N TYR A 77 -21.82 -12.62 -3.72
CA TYR A 77 -20.40 -12.54 -3.40
C TYR A 77 -19.53 -13.57 -4.16
N ILE A 78 -20.08 -14.76 -4.50
CA ILE A 78 -19.36 -15.77 -5.28
C ILE A 78 -19.24 -15.31 -6.72
N ARG A 79 -20.34 -14.82 -7.32
CA ARG A 79 -20.33 -14.28 -8.70
C ARG A 79 -19.35 -13.12 -8.84
N TYR A 80 -19.30 -12.24 -7.83
CA TYR A 80 -18.29 -11.18 -7.78
C TYR A 80 -16.86 -11.75 -7.86
N ASN A 81 -16.55 -12.73 -7.01
CA ASN A 81 -15.22 -13.34 -6.97
C ASN A 81 -14.89 -14.10 -8.27
N LEU A 82 -15.85 -14.75 -8.91
CA LEU A 82 -15.67 -15.41 -10.20
C LEU A 82 -15.33 -14.43 -11.31
N ILE A 83 -16.01 -13.28 -11.37
CA ILE A 83 -15.71 -12.24 -12.37
C ILE A 83 -14.28 -11.71 -12.22
N PHE A 84 -13.78 -11.52 -11.00
CA PHE A 84 -12.42 -11.03 -10.75
C PHE A 84 -11.39 -12.14 -10.52
N HIS A 85 -11.77 -13.38 -10.76
CA HIS A 85 -10.86 -14.50 -10.61
C HIS A 85 -9.68 -14.41 -11.58
N SER A 86 -8.47 -14.80 -11.13
CA SER A 86 -7.25 -14.75 -11.95
C SER A 86 -7.33 -15.62 -13.20
N ASN A 87 -8.08 -16.73 -13.13
CA ASN A 87 -8.31 -17.68 -14.22
C ASN A 87 -9.68 -17.50 -14.90
N PHE A 88 -10.27 -16.29 -14.80
CA PHE A 88 -11.56 -16.01 -15.43
C PHE A 88 -11.52 -16.30 -16.95
N LYS A 89 -12.59 -16.91 -17.45
CA LYS A 89 -12.81 -17.16 -18.88
C LYS A 89 -14.15 -16.56 -19.29
N PHE A 90 -14.18 -15.80 -20.39
CA PHE A 90 -15.42 -15.21 -20.86
C PHE A 90 -16.47 -16.27 -21.23
N GLU A 91 -16.03 -17.47 -21.61
CA GLU A 91 -16.89 -18.62 -21.89
C GLU A 91 -17.75 -19.01 -20.69
N TRP A 92 -17.32 -18.70 -19.47
CA TRP A 92 -18.16 -18.93 -18.28
C TRP A 92 -19.48 -18.14 -18.33
N ILE A 93 -19.41 -16.88 -18.84
CA ILE A 93 -20.60 -16.04 -19.03
C ILE A 93 -21.57 -16.64 -20.06
N LEU A 94 -21.03 -17.23 -21.12
CA LEU A 94 -21.82 -17.80 -22.23
C LEU A 94 -22.39 -19.18 -21.91
N ASN A 95 -21.62 -20.02 -21.22
CA ASN A 95 -21.95 -21.43 -21.02
C ASN A 95 -22.76 -21.69 -19.74
N TYR A 96 -22.65 -20.80 -18.75
CA TYR A 96 -23.29 -21.02 -17.45
C TYR A 96 -24.31 -19.91 -17.16
N ASN A 97 -25.58 -20.30 -17.03
CA ASN A 97 -26.67 -19.38 -16.73
C ASN A 97 -26.66 -18.95 -15.25
N LEU A 98 -25.65 -18.18 -14.88
CA LEU A 98 -25.54 -17.47 -13.62
C LEU A 98 -26.05 -16.04 -13.83
N ASP A 99 -26.59 -15.42 -12.79
CA ASP A 99 -27.05 -14.02 -12.84
C ASP A 99 -25.82 -13.09 -12.74
N TRP A 100 -25.09 -12.94 -13.85
CA TRP A 100 -23.85 -12.19 -13.93
C TRP A 100 -24.03 -10.68 -13.80
N ASP A 101 -23.19 -10.02 -13.01
CA ASP A 101 -23.12 -8.54 -12.96
C ASP A 101 -22.22 -7.99 -14.08
N TYR A 102 -22.83 -7.52 -15.15
CA TYR A 102 -22.13 -6.96 -16.30
C TYR A 102 -21.36 -5.67 -15.98
N ASN A 103 -21.75 -4.91 -14.92
CA ASN A 103 -20.98 -3.74 -14.50
C ASN A 103 -19.63 -4.15 -13.90
N LEU A 104 -19.57 -5.30 -13.24
CA LEU A 104 -18.32 -5.84 -12.75
C LEU A 104 -17.46 -6.41 -13.89
N LEU A 105 -18.09 -7.07 -14.86
CA LEU A 105 -17.40 -7.57 -16.05
C LEU A 105 -16.69 -6.45 -16.82
N ILE A 106 -17.36 -5.32 -17.03
CA ILE A 106 -16.80 -4.13 -17.69
C ILE A 106 -15.58 -3.56 -16.92
N LYS A 107 -15.51 -3.74 -15.61
CA LYS A 107 -14.37 -3.25 -14.80
C LYS A 107 -13.10 -4.09 -14.90
N ARG A 108 -13.16 -5.23 -15.56
CA ARG A 108 -11.96 -6.06 -15.74
C ARG A 108 -10.94 -5.36 -16.63
N PHE A 109 -9.65 -5.52 -16.29
CA PHE A 109 -8.55 -4.94 -17.07
C PHE A 109 -8.41 -5.55 -18.49
N ASP A 110 -8.85 -6.80 -18.66
CA ASP A 110 -8.85 -7.57 -19.92
C ASP A 110 -10.19 -7.50 -20.68
N PHE A 111 -11.09 -6.61 -20.25
CA PHE A 111 -12.40 -6.44 -20.90
C PHE A 111 -12.24 -6.08 -22.39
N ASP A 112 -13.02 -6.75 -23.24
CA ASP A 112 -13.12 -6.47 -24.66
C ASP A 112 -14.57 -6.15 -25.06
N ILE A 113 -14.73 -5.19 -25.99
CA ILE A 113 -16.05 -4.77 -26.48
C ILE A 113 -16.80 -5.90 -27.20
N ASP A 114 -16.09 -6.85 -27.77
CA ASP A 114 -16.69 -7.99 -28.46
C ASP A 114 -17.44 -8.93 -27.48
N TRP A 115 -17.09 -8.87 -26.20
CA TRP A 115 -17.90 -9.55 -25.17
C TRP A 115 -19.32 -8.95 -25.09
N VAL A 116 -19.44 -7.61 -25.16
CA VAL A 116 -20.72 -6.92 -25.16
C VAL A 116 -21.57 -7.32 -26.37
N LEU A 117 -20.95 -7.42 -27.54
CA LEU A 117 -21.65 -7.82 -28.76
C LEU A 117 -22.19 -9.25 -28.68
N LYS A 118 -21.52 -10.12 -27.94
CA LYS A 118 -21.97 -11.50 -27.70
C LYS A 118 -23.06 -11.61 -26.62
N ILE A 119 -23.15 -10.64 -25.71
CA ILE A 119 -24.10 -10.65 -24.59
C ILE A 119 -25.21 -9.60 -24.70
N LYS A 120 -25.19 -8.71 -25.71
CA LYS A 120 -26.13 -7.55 -25.85
C LYS A 120 -27.61 -7.96 -25.88
N ASP A 121 -27.93 -9.15 -26.33
CA ASP A 121 -29.30 -9.68 -26.36
C ASP A 121 -29.76 -10.18 -24.99
N ILE A 122 -28.90 -10.12 -23.98
CA ILE A 122 -29.20 -10.51 -22.61
C ILE A 122 -29.95 -9.34 -21.93
N LYS A 123 -31.10 -9.64 -21.32
CA LYS A 123 -32.10 -8.68 -20.79
C LYS A 123 -31.57 -7.64 -19.78
N ASN A 124 -30.35 -7.76 -19.27
CA ASN A 124 -29.81 -6.92 -18.20
C ASN A 124 -28.75 -5.89 -18.66
N PHE A 125 -28.54 -5.73 -19.99
CA PHE A 125 -27.60 -4.73 -20.49
C PHE A 125 -28.30 -3.37 -20.61
N THR A 126 -27.83 -2.36 -19.88
CA THR A 126 -28.50 -1.07 -19.69
C THR A 126 -27.61 0.10 -20.15
N ASN A 127 -28.18 1.30 -20.23
CA ASN A 127 -27.43 2.55 -20.46
C ASN A 127 -26.31 2.79 -19.42
N PHE A 128 -26.47 2.29 -18.20
CA PHE A 128 -25.42 2.37 -17.17
C PHE A 128 -24.18 1.57 -17.56
N ASN A 129 -24.34 0.44 -18.23
CA ASN A 129 -23.23 -0.33 -18.77
C ASN A 129 -22.49 0.47 -19.86
N ILE A 130 -23.21 1.18 -20.75
CA ILE A 130 -22.60 2.03 -21.79
C ILE A 130 -21.77 3.16 -21.17
N ILE A 131 -22.26 3.80 -20.10
CA ILE A 131 -21.50 4.81 -19.34
C ILE A 131 -20.19 4.21 -18.79
N ASN A 132 -20.23 3.01 -18.22
CA ASN A 132 -19.05 2.35 -17.69
C ASN A 132 -18.04 1.98 -18.79
N ILE A 133 -18.53 1.54 -19.95
CA ILE A 133 -17.69 1.29 -21.13
C ILE A 133 -17.03 2.60 -21.61
N SER A 134 -17.79 3.70 -21.65
CA SER A 134 -17.26 5.02 -22.04
C SER A 134 -16.15 5.53 -21.10
N LYS A 135 -16.09 5.04 -19.86
CA LYS A 135 -15.05 5.35 -18.86
C LYS A 135 -13.92 4.34 -18.81
N HIS A 136 -14.01 3.27 -19.60
CA HIS A 136 -13.07 2.14 -19.46
C HIS A 136 -11.63 2.57 -19.74
N PRO A 137 -10.63 2.17 -18.92
CA PRO A 137 -9.24 2.60 -19.10
C PRO A 137 -8.61 2.12 -20.40
N ASN A 138 -9.10 1.02 -21.00
CA ASN A 138 -8.62 0.47 -22.28
C ASN A 138 -9.52 0.88 -23.46
N LEU A 139 -10.31 1.95 -23.32
CA LEU A 139 -11.19 2.45 -24.37
C LEU A 139 -10.45 2.61 -25.69
N LYS A 140 -11.03 2.10 -26.79
CA LYS A 140 -10.52 2.20 -28.15
C LYS A 140 -11.51 2.96 -29.04
N ILE A 141 -11.01 3.66 -30.06
CA ILE A 141 -11.86 4.45 -30.95
C ILE A 141 -12.86 3.59 -31.74
N GLU A 142 -12.49 2.35 -32.06
CA GLU A 142 -13.32 1.39 -32.78
C GLU A 142 -14.58 0.97 -31.99
N TRP A 143 -14.59 1.21 -30.68
CA TRP A 143 -15.76 0.90 -29.84
C TRP A 143 -16.96 1.81 -30.15
N PHE A 144 -16.70 3.05 -30.63
CA PHE A 144 -17.75 3.96 -31.06
C PHE A 144 -18.53 3.45 -32.29
N ASP A 145 -17.88 2.68 -33.15
CA ASP A 145 -18.53 2.10 -34.32
C ASP A 145 -19.44 0.92 -33.91
N LYS A 146 -19.24 0.38 -32.71
CA LYS A 146 -19.96 -0.80 -32.19
C LYS A 146 -21.08 -0.43 -31.20
N LEU A 147 -20.90 0.65 -30.44
CA LEU A 147 -21.82 1.12 -29.41
C LEU A 147 -21.91 2.64 -29.43
N ASP A 148 -23.11 3.14 -29.10
CA ASP A 148 -23.35 4.59 -28.91
C ASP A 148 -22.79 5.04 -27.56
N LEU A 149 -21.50 5.38 -27.54
CA LEU A 149 -20.77 5.76 -26.34
C LEU A 149 -20.95 7.25 -26.01
N TYR A 150 -20.83 7.60 -24.72
CA TYR A 150 -21.05 8.97 -24.25
C TYR A 150 -19.79 9.83 -24.31
N PRO A 151 -19.73 10.88 -25.17
CA PRO A 151 -18.55 11.76 -25.34
C PRO A 151 -18.08 12.39 -24.02
N GLU A 152 -18.99 12.77 -23.15
CA GLU A 152 -18.69 13.42 -21.85
C GLU A 152 -17.84 12.57 -20.88
N TYR A 153 -17.90 11.25 -21.01
CA TYR A 153 -17.04 10.34 -20.23
C TYR A 153 -15.74 10.02 -20.95
N ILE A 154 -15.79 9.93 -22.27
CA ILE A 154 -14.66 9.59 -23.13
C ILE A 154 -13.56 10.62 -23.05
N ILE A 155 -13.90 11.92 -23.06
CA ILE A 155 -12.93 13.02 -22.95
C ILE A 155 -12.11 13.01 -21.66
N LYS A 156 -12.51 12.22 -20.66
CA LYS A 156 -11.77 12.03 -19.41
C LYS A 156 -10.88 10.79 -19.43
N SER A 157 -10.94 9.99 -20.50
CA SER A 157 -10.13 8.78 -20.61
C SER A 157 -8.64 9.11 -20.81
N ASN A 158 -7.78 8.34 -20.16
CA ASN A 158 -6.33 8.37 -20.37
C ASN A 158 -5.93 7.94 -21.80
N ASN A 159 -6.83 7.28 -22.53
CA ASN A 159 -6.60 6.84 -23.91
C ASN A 159 -7.14 7.83 -24.94
N PHE A 160 -7.77 8.93 -24.48
CA PHE A 160 -8.32 9.94 -25.38
C PHE A 160 -7.24 10.54 -26.30
N LYS A 161 -7.57 10.66 -27.58
CA LYS A 161 -6.74 11.31 -28.60
C LYS A 161 -7.53 12.41 -29.29
N ILE A 162 -6.92 13.54 -29.58
CA ILE A 162 -7.58 14.70 -30.19
C ILE A 162 -8.17 14.38 -31.57
N GLU A 163 -7.59 13.41 -32.26
CA GLU A 163 -8.05 12.94 -33.56
C GLU A 163 -9.45 12.32 -33.51
N TRP A 164 -9.89 11.88 -32.33
CA TRP A 164 -11.24 11.33 -32.14
C TRP A 164 -12.32 12.38 -32.39
N LEU A 165 -12.04 13.67 -32.12
CA LEU A 165 -12.96 14.77 -32.43
C LEU A 165 -13.22 14.88 -33.95
N LYS A 166 -12.19 14.63 -34.75
CA LYS A 166 -12.31 14.65 -36.21
C LYS A 166 -13.09 13.46 -36.76
N LYS A 167 -12.91 12.29 -36.13
CA LYS A 167 -13.64 11.07 -36.55
C LYS A 167 -15.13 11.17 -36.21
N PHE A 168 -15.50 11.87 -35.13
CA PHE A 168 -16.87 12.05 -34.70
C PHE A 168 -17.25 13.53 -34.56
N PRO A 169 -17.34 14.27 -35.67
CA PRO A 169 -17.54 15.73 -35.70
C PRO A 169 -18.93 16.16 -35.22
N ASN A 170 -19.92 15.27 -35.31
CA ASN A 170 -21.30 15.54 -34.91
C ASN A 170 -21.57 15.35 -33.43
N GLN A 171 -20.56 14.89 -32.65
CA GLN A 171 -20.69 14.73 -31.20
C GLN A 171 -20.46 16.08 -30.48
N GLU A 172 -21.25 16.34 -29.44
CA GLU A 172 -21.08 17.52 -28.60
C GLU A 172 -19.90 17.36 -27.61
N TRP A 173 -18.70 17.73 -28.08
CA TRP A 173 -17.50 17.66 -27.27
C TRP A 173 -17.39 18.84 -26.31
N ASN A 174 -17.22 18.56 -25.01
CA ASN A 174 -17.05 19.61 -23.99
C ASN A 174 -15.58 19.98 -23.81
N PHE A 175 -15.14 21.08 -24.43
CA PHE A 175 -13.75 21.55 -24.37
C PHE A 175 -13.33 22.06 -22.99
N ASN A 176 -14.26 22.52 -22.17
CA ASN A 176 -13.96 22.86 -20.78
C ASN A 176 -13.49 21.60 -20.01
N HIS A 177 -14.20 20.49 -20.14
CA HIS A 177 -13.78 19.23 -19.53
C HIS A 177 -12.54 18.64 -20.21
N LEU A 178 -12.42 18.79 -21.52
CA LEU A 178 -11.24 18.33 -22.28
C LEU A 178 -9.96 19.02 -21.83
N SER A 179 -10.05 20.26 -21.32
CA SER A 179 -8.93 20.98 -20.70
C SER A 179 -8.31 20.24 -19.50
N SER A 180 -9.06 19.36 -18.85
CA SER A 180 -8.58 18.55 -17.73
C SER A 180 -8.08 17.16 -18.13
N ASN A 181 -8.06 16.84 -19.42
CA ASN A 181 -7.61 15.53 -19.88
C ASN A 181 -6.12 15.32 -19.55
N PRO A 182 -5.70 14.15 -18.99
CA PRO A 182 -4.29 13.89 -18.69
C PRO A 182 -3.36 13.96 -19.91
N ASN A 183 -3.89 13.68 -21.10
CA ASN A 183 -3.14 13.74 -22.35
C ASN A 183 -3.22 15.09 -23.04
N PHE A 184 -3.76 16.13 -22.37
CA PHE A 184 -3.86 17.47 -22.93
C PHE A 184 -2.48 17.96 -23.43
N LYS A 185 -2.48 18.52 -24.62
CA LYS A 185 -1.31 19.17 -25.23
C LYS A 185 -1.68 20.60 -25.63
N ILE A 186 -0.74 21.52 -25.51
CA ILE A 186 -0.99 22.93 -25.78
C ILE A 186 -1.36 23.19 -27.26
N GLU A 187 -0.89 22.34 -28.18
CA GLU A 187 -1.21 22.39 -29.61
C GLU A 187 -2.70 22.16 -29.89
N TRP A 188 -3.45 21.58 -28.93
CA TRP A 188 -4.90 21.42 -29.10
C TRP A 188 -5.62 22.76 -29.16
N LEU A 189 -5.06 23.81 -28.53
CA LEU A 189 -5.57 25.18 -28.63
C LEU A 189 -5.48 25.72 -30.07
N GLU A 190 -4.44 25.32 -30.82
CA GLU A 190 -4.26 25.72 -32.20
C GLU A 190 -5.19 24.96 -33.15
N LEU A 191 -5.41 23.69 -32.87
CA LEU A 191 -6.34 22.86 -33.65
C LEU A 191 -7.79 23.30 -33.50
N TYR A 192 -8.14 23.84 -32.30
CA TYR A 192 -9.52 24.24 -31.96
C TYR A 192 -9.54 25.61 -31.26
N PRO A 193 -9.10 26.73 -31.93
CA PRO A 193 -8.84 28.02 -31.30
C PRO A 193 -10.08 28.74 -30.79
N ASN A 194 -11.25 28.47 -31.40
CA ASN A 194 -12.52 29.13 -31.05
C ASN A 194 -13.31 28.42 -29.97
N GLN A 195 -12.76 27.36 -29.37
CA GLN A 195 -13.43 26.60 -28.35
C GLN A 195 -13.24 27.17 -26.94
N LYS A 196 -14.17 26.88 -26.05
CA LYS A 196 -14.17 27.34 -24.65
C LYS A 196 -13.24 26.47 -23.79
N TRP A 197 -11.93 26.69 -23.90
CA TRP A 197 -10.93 26.04 -23.08
C TRP A 197 -10.90 26.63 -21.67
N ASN A 198 -10.65 25.79 -20.64
CA ASN A 198 -10.55 26.21 -19.24
C ASN A 198 -9.10 26.26 -18.80
N PHE A 199 -8.58 27.48 -18.60
CA PHE A 199 -7.20 27.71 -18.23
C PHE A 199 -6.88 27.36 -16.78
N ASP A 200 -7.87 27.25 -15.87
CA ASP A 200 -7.65 26.69 -14.53
C ASP A 200 -7.29 25.22 -14.60
N TYR A 201 -7.99 24.45 -15.45
CA TYR A 201 -7.67 23.05 -15.67
C TYR A 201 -6.34 22.87 -16.40
N ILE A 202 -6.04 23.68 -17.40
CA ILE A 202 -4.78 23.62 -18.14
C ILE A 202 -3.61 23.98 -17.23
N SER A 203 -3.76 24.97 -16.33
CA SER A 203 -2.74 25.42 -15.36
C SER A 203 -2.28 24.31 -14.40
N ARG A 204 -3.17 23.39 -14.02
CA ARG A 204 -2.84 22.26 -13.15
C ARG A 204 -2.52 20.97 -13.87
N ASN A 205 -2.55 20.97 -15.20
CA ASN A 205 -2.27 19.78 -15.99
C ASN A 205 -0.85 19.28 -15.74
N ASP A 206 -0.68 17.98 -15.58
CA ASP A 206 0.62 17.35 -15.31
C ASP A 206 1.66 17.58 -16.38
N ASN A 207 1.24 17.89 -17.61
CA ASN A 207 2.11 18.19 -18.75
C ASN A 207 2.44 19.69 -18.87
N PHE A 208 1.92 20.54 -17.95
CA PHE A 208 2.16 21.99 -18.01
C PHE A 208 3.65 22.30 -18.01
N ASP A 209 4.06 23.20 -18.90
CA ASP A 209 5.35 23.88 -18.88
C ASP A 209 5.14 25.40 -18.98
N ILE A 210 6.10 26.19 -18.46
CA ILE A 210 6.02 27.66 -18.45
C ILE A 210 5.96 28.26 -19.86
N GLU A 211 6.49 27.57 -20.85
CA GLU A 211 6.40 27.94 -22.26
C GLU A 211 4.95 28.04 -22.73
N TRP A 212 4.04 27.27 -22.15
CA TRP A 212 2.60 27.37 -22.45
C TRP A 212 2.05 28.74 -22.02
N PHE A 213 2.44 29.20 -20.83
CA PHE A 213 2.09 30.56 -20.36
C PHE A 213 2.72 31.60 -21.26
N GLU A 214 3.96 31.48 -21.65
CA GLU A 214 4.66 32.45 -22.50
C GLU A 214 3.99 32.58 -23.86
N LYS A 215 3.64 31.46 -24.48
CA LYS A 215 2.96 31.41 -25.78
C LYS A 215 1.54 32.01 -25.75
N TYR A 216 0.84 31.82 -24.63
CA TYR A 216 -0.55 32.25 -24.47
C TYR A 216 -0.73 33.20 -23.27
N SER A 217 0.19 34.14 -23.08
CA SER A 217 0.27 35.02 -21.90
C SER A 217 -0.97 35.86 -21.62
N LYS A 218 -1.79 36.15 -22.66
CA LYS A 218 -3.05 36.90 -22.54
C LYS A 218 -4.22 36.08 -22.01
N LYS A 219 -4.06 34.77 -21.81
CA LYS A 219 -5.10 33.90 -21.26
C LYS A 219 -5.12 33.91 -19.73
N SER A 220 -6.24 33.53 -19.15
CA SER A 220 -6.48 33.56 -17.70
C SER A 220 -5.81 32.37 -16.99
N TRP A 221 -4.49 32.38 -16.90
CA TRP A 221 -3.72 31.34 -16.19
C TRP A 221 -3.88 31.46 -14.68
N ASN A 222 -3.93 30.32 -14.00
CA ASN A 222 -4.06 30.25 -12.55
C ASN A 222 -2.73 29.81 -11.91
N PHE A 223 -1.98 30.78 -11.37
CA PHE A 223 -0.66 30.56 -10.79
C PHE A 223 -0.72 29.79 -9.45
N GLU A 224 -1.83 29.84 -8.72
CA GLU A 224 -2.04 28.97 -7.56
C GLU A 224 -2.12 27.49 -7.97
N GLN A 225 -2.75 27.20 -9.12
CA GLN A 225 -2.79 25.84 -9.67
C GLN A 225 -1.43 25.42 -10.25
N ILE A 226 -0.71 26.33 -10.91
CA ILE A 226 0.64 26.06 -11.41
C ILE A 226 1.59 25.77 -10.23
N SER A 227 1.41 26.43 -9.08
CA SER A 227 2.19 26.18 -7.86
C SER A 227 2.08 24.74 -7.34
N LYS A 228 0.98 24.06 -7.64
CA LYS A 228 0.76 22.63 -7.28
C LYS A 228 1.36 21.65 -8.29
N ASN A 229 1.88 22.17 -9.41
CA ASN A 229 2.35 21.30 -10.48
C ASN A 229 3.63 20.57 -10.09
N LYS A 230 3.65 19.25 -10.29
CA LYS A 230 4.84 18.43 -10.00
C LYS A 230 6.09 18.80 -10.84
N ASN A 231 5.91 19.52 -11.94
CA ASN A 231 6.99 19.98 -12.81
C ASN A 231 7.45 21.42 -12.49
N LEU A 232 6.87 22.07 -11.48
CA LEU A 232 7.26 23.43 -11.07
C LEU A 232 8.78 23.53 -10.89
N LYS A 233 9.37 24.59 -11.45
CA LYS A 233 10.80 24.94 -11.30
C LYS A 233 10.92 26.30 -10.65
N ILE A 234 11.96 26.52 -9.84
CA ILE A 234 12.16 27.82 -9.15
C ILE A 234 12.40 28.95 -10.16
N GLU A 235 13.03 28.64 -11.27
CA GLU A 235 13.31 29.59 -12.35
C GLU A 235 12.03 30.20 -12.94
N TRP A 236 10.90 29.47 -12.87
CA TRP A 236 9.60 30.02 -13.27
C TRP A 236 9.13 31.13 -12.33
N VAL A 237 9.33 30.92 -11.02
CA VAL A 237 8.97 31.89 -9.99
C VAL A 237 9.86 33.12 -10.04
N GLU A 238 11.16 32.93 -10.28
CA GLU A 238 12.14 34.00 -10.41
C GLU A 238 11.90 34.83 -11.68
N LYS A 239 11.49 34.18 -12.78
CA LYS A 239 11.18 34.85 -14.05
C LYS A 239 9.88 35.67 -14.00
N TYR A 240 8.92 35.21 -13.16
CA TYR A 240 7.60 35.85 -13.05
C TYR A 240 7.23 36.14 -11.58
N PRO A 241 8.01 36.95 -10.86
CA PRO A 241 7.84 37.20 -9.41
C PRO A 241 6.53 37.91 -9.06
N ASP A 242 5.94 38.63 -9.99
CA ASP A 242 4.69 39.37 -9.79
C ASP A 242 3.42 38.51 -9.88
N LYS A 243 3.57 37.23 -10.12
CA LYS A 243 2.42 36.31 -10.18
C LYS A 243 2.05 35.80 -8.79
N CYS A 244 0.78 35.44 -8.61
CA CYS A 244 0.24 34.93 -7.35
C CYS A 244 0.69 33.48 -7.10
N TRP A 245 1.96 33.28 -6.78
CA TRP A 245 2.51 31.98 -6.45
C TRP A 245 2.07 31.53 -5.04
N ASN A 246 1.74 30.24 -4.90
CA ASN A 246 1.43 29.63 -3.61
C ASN A 246 2.61 28.77 -3.13
N TYR A 247 3.50 29.34 -2.33
CA TYR A 247 4.70 28.67 -1.81
C TYR A 247 4.39 27.45 -0.95
N TYR A 248 3.20 27.38 -0.34
CA TYR A 248 2.77 26.23 0.44
C TYR A 248 2.80 24.92 -0.36
N ASP A 249 2.52 24.98 -1.66
CA ASP A 249 2.42 23.81 -2.54
C ASP A 249 3.74 23.50 -3.29
N PHE A 250 4.77 24.32 -3.24
CA PHE A 250 6.01 24.15 -4.00
C PHE A 250 6.75 22.84 -3.70
N ASN A 251 6.62 22.32 -2.49
CA ASN A 251 7.18 21.05 -2.08
C ASN A 251 6.55 19.83 -2.77
N LEU A 252 5.47 20.01 -3.53
CA LEU A 252 4.88 18.96 -4.40
C LEU A 252 5.68 18.77 -5.68
N SER A 253 6.53 19.75 -6.05
CA SER A 253 7.38 19.65 -7.22
C SER A 253 8.44 18.55 -7.08
N LYS A 254 8.64 17.74 -8.13
CA LYS A 254 9.76 16.80 -8.23
C LYS A 254 11.14 17.49 -8.31
N HIS A 255 11.17 18.77 -8.62
CA HIS A 255 12.38 19.61 -8.70
C HIS A 255 12.65 20.38 -7.42
N PHE A 256 11.77 20.24 -6.41
CA PHE A 256 11.92 20.95 -5.15
C PHE A 256 13.29 20.72 -4.53
N LYS A 257 13.96 21.82 -4.14
CA LYS A 257 15.22 21.84 -3.40
C LYS A 257 15.07 22.71 -2.18
N ILE A 258 15.72 22.33 -1.10
CA ILE A 258 15.69 23.10 0.15
C ILE A 258 16.23 24.53 -0.02
N ASP A 259 17.11 24.72 -0.98
CA ASP A 259 17.67 26.05 -1.30
C ASP A 259 16.62 27.06 -1.76
N TRP A 260 15.47 26.59 -2.28
CA TRP A 260 14.36 27.48 -2.66
C TRP A 260 13.83 28.29 -1.47
N ILE A 261 13.92 27.72 -0.26
CA ILE A 261 13.44 28.35 0.97
C ILE A 261 14.38 29.45 1.45
N LYS A 262 15.68 29.31 1.24
CA LYS A 262 16.71 30.22 1.80
C LYS A 262 16.45 31.70 1.55
N ASN A 263 16.02 32.02 0.34
CA ASN A 263 15.82 33.37 -0.12
C ASN A 263 14.39 33.89 0.09
N LYS A 264 13.50 33.02 0.61
CA LYS A 264 12.05 33.26 0.73
C LYS A 264 11.51 32.74 2.06
N LEU A 265 12.24 32.97 3.16
CA LEU A 265 11.89 32.47 4.51
C LEU A 265 10.57 33.02 5.04
N ASP A 266 10.17 34.20 4.55
CA ASP A 266 8.94 34.87 4.99
C ASP A 266 7.68 34.33 4.31
N GLU A 267 7.84 33.49 3.30
CA GLU A 267 6.72 32.90 2.58
C GLU A 267 6.09 31.73 3.33
N ASN A 268 4.82 31.43 3.01
CA ASN A 268 4.04 30.39 3.67
C ASN A 268 4.38 28.97 3.15
N TRP A 269 5.52 28.43 3.55
CA TRP A 269 5.96 27.10 3.17
C TRP A 269 5.26 25.97 3.94
N ASN A 270 4.98 24.85 3.27
CA ASN A 270 4.52 23.64 3.95
C ASN A 270 5.69 22.89 4.58
N TYR A 271 6.19 23.39 5.69
CA TYR A 271 7.31 22.77 6.41
C TYR A 271 7.07 21.33 6.82
N ILE A 272 5.81 20.94 7.12
CA ILE A 272 5.44 19.55 7.44
C ILE A 272 5.85 18.59 6.33
N HIS A 273 5.48 18.93 5.10
CA HIS A 273 5.73 18.10 3.95
C HIS A 273 7.20 18.11 3.54
N ILE A 274 7.83 19.29 3.58
CA ILE A 274 9.24 19.48 3.28
C ILE A 274 10.11 18.59 4.16
N PHE A 275 9.83 18.54 5.45
CA PHE A 275 10.56 17.69 6.38
C PHE A 275 10.24 16.19 6.24
N LYS A 276 9.07 15.81 5.69
CA LYS A 276 8.71 14.40 5.41
C LYS A 276 9.37 13.83 4.16
N LEU A 277 9.49 14.65 3.11
CA LEU A 277 9.94 14.17 1.78
C LEU A 277 11.44 13.91 1.70
N ASN A 278 12.23 14.62 2.48
CA ASN A 278 13.66 14.71 2.25
C ASN A 278 14.43 14.01 3.36
N GLY A 279 14.52 12.66 3.27
CA GLY A 279 15.42 11.86 4.12
C GLY A 279 16.85 12.44 4.21
N LYS A 280 17.57 12.00 5.20
CA LYS A 280 18.96 12.23 5.69
C LYS A 280 19.83 13.41 5.20
N ASN A 281 19.53 14.08 4.08
CA ASN A 281 20.48 15.00 3.45
C ASN A 281 20.15 16.50 3.57
N TYR A 282 18.98 16.88 4.10
CA TYR A 282 18.47 18.23 3.88
C TYR A 282 18.42 19.17 5.09
N VAL A 283 18.46 18.66 6.31
CA VAL A 283 18.43 19.52 7.51
C VAL A 283 19.82 19.56 8.16
N LYS A 284 20.82 19.93 7.39
CA LYS A 284 22.10 20.37 7.98
C LYS A 284 21.98 21.85 8.34
N GLU A 285 22.52 22.21 9.48
CA GLU A 285 22.49 23.54 10.11
C GLU A 285 22.78 24.73 9.17
N ARG A 286 23.50 24.49 8.07
CA ARG A 286 23.88 25.53 7.08
C ARG A 286 22.70 26.10 6.29
N HIS A 287 21.51 25.48 6.36
CA HIS A 287 20.40 25.77 5.46
C HIS A 287 19.19 26.37 6.15
N PHE A 288 19.08 26.27 7.50
CA PHE A 288 17.96 26.77 8.24
C PHE A 288 18.37 27.61 9.43
N ASP A 289 17.88 28.85 9.50
CA ASP A 289 17.85 29.60 10.73
C ASP A 289 16.61 29.22 11.53
N PHE A 290 16.75 28.24 12.40
CA PHE A 290 15.65 27.75 13.25
C PHE A 290 15.11 28.84 14.19
N SER A 291 15.85 29.92 14.43
CA SER A 291 15.37 31.04 15.24
C SER A 291 14.23 31.81 14.56
N LYS A 292 14.13 31.72 13.24
CA LYS A 292 13.10 32.38 12.43
C LYS A 292 11.89 31.48 12.15
N ILE A 293 12.00 30.17 12.45
CA ILE A 293 10.90 29.25 12.26
C ILE A 293 9.95 29.36 13.45
N ASN A 294 8.68 29.57 13.20
CA ASN A 294 7.67 29.68 14.24
C ASN A 294 7.52 28.34 15.00
N ALA A 295 7.17 28.39 16.29
CA ALA A 295 7.11 27.22 17.19
C ALA A 295 6.19 26.08 16.70
N GLN A 296 5.13 26.38 15.94
CA GLN A 296 4.30 25.34 15.31
C GLN A 296 5.07 24.58 14.22
N ASN A 297 5.90 25.27 13.46
CA ASN A 297 6.70 24.67 12.38
C ASN A 297 7.84 23.81 12.92
N ILE A 298 8.33 24.05 14.13
CA ILE A 298 9.35 23.25 14.81
C ILE A 298 8.78 21.91 15.30
N ASN A 299 7.55 21.89 15.75
CA ASN A 299 6.85 20.66 16.04
C ASN A 299 6.81 19.73 14.80
N TYR A 300 6.87 20.30 13.62
CA TYR A 300 6.94 19.60 12.33
C TYR A 300 8.37 19.26 11.89
N ALA A 301 9.38 20.03 12.30
CA ALA A 301 10.78 19.71 12.06
C ALA A 301 11.20 18.43 12.81
N SER A 302 10.61 18.17 13.98
CA SER A 302 10.77 16.90 14.69
C SER A 302 10.03 15.72 14.01
N LEU A 303 9.16 16.00 13.03
CA LEU A 303 8.58 14.98 12.15
C LEU A 303 9.58 14.42 11.13
N ALA A 304 10.63 15.13 10.80
CA ALA A 304 11.74 14.56 10.08
C ALA A 304 12.49 13.64 11.05
N SER A 305 12.22 12.35 10.96
CA SER A 305 13.08 11.28 11.50
C SER A 305 14.55 11.40 11.05
N ASN A 306 14.93 12.52 10.47
CA ASN A 306 16.21 12.79 9.79
C ASN A 306 16.80 14.16 10.13
N ILE A 307 16.30 14.84 11.16
CA ILE A 307 16.93 16.09 11.62
C ILE A 307 18.31 15.79 12.16
N ASP A 308 19.30 16.64 11.82
CA ASP A 308 20.62 16.55 12.46
C ASP A 308 20.44 16.75 13.97
N ILE A 309 20.88 15.75 14.71
CA ILE A 309 20.69 15.73 16.16
C ILE A 309 21.38 16.89 16.88
N ASN A 310 22.46 17.45 16.32
CA ASN A 310 23.14 18.61 16.86
C ASN A 310 22.27 19.87 16.83
N ILE A 311 21.33 19.95 15.89
CA ILE A 311 20.33 21.02 15.83
C ILE A 311 19.39 20.92 17.04
N VAL A 312 19.00 19.71 17.43
CA VAL A 312 18.16 19.48 18.61
C VAL A 312 18.87 19.95 19.89
N LYS A 313 20.17 19.65 20.03
CA LYS A 313 21.00 20.10 21.16
C LYS A 313 21.10 21.63 21.21
N LYS A 314 21.36 22.26 20.06
CA LYS A 314 21.52 23.72 19.95
C LYS A 314 20.23 24.48 20.24
N TYR A 315 19.11 23.95 19.80
CA TYR A 315 17.79 24.57 19.91
C TYR A 315 16.86 23.81 20.87
N TYR A 316 17.40 23.27 21.97
CA TYR A 316 16.65 22.42 22.91
C TYR A 316 15.45 23.13 23.59
N HIS A 317 15.50 24.45 23.69
CA HIS A 317 14.42 25.28 24.24
C HIS A 317 13.14 25.24 23.37
N LEU A 318 13.24 24.77 22.13
CA LEU A 318 12.11 24.58 21.26
C LEU A 318 11.39 23.28 21.64
N LYS A 319 10.06 23.28 21.59
CA LYS A 319 9.23 22.13 21.98
C LYS A 319 9.31 21.02 20.91
N TRP A 320 10.36 20.22 20.95
CA TRP A 320 10.52 19.08 20.05
C TRP A 320 9.48 18.00 20.31
N ASN A 321 9.01 17.36 19.23
CA ASN A 321 8.13 16.21 19.33
C ASN A 321 8.96 14.93 19.62
N LEU A 322 9.08 14.57 20.89
CA LEU A 322 9.90 13.44 21.33
C LEU A 322 9.49 12.10 20.69
N LYS A 323 8.19 11.89 20.43
CA LYS A 323 7.70 10.68 19.77
C LYS A 323 8.39 10.45 18.42
N LEU A 324 8.65 11.52 17.70
CA LEU A 324 9.24 11.48 16.35
C LEU A 324 10.76 11.56 16.41
N LEU A 325 11.28 12.31 17.36
CA LEU A 325 12.72 12.42 17.58
C LEU A 325 13.34 11.08 17.95
N PHE A 326 12.65 10.27 18.76
CA PHE A 326 13.12 8.91 19.12
C PHE A 326 13.13 7.92 17.95
N LEU A 327 12.44 8.22 16.85
CA LEU A 327 12.51 7.46 15.60
C LEU A 327 13.66 7.91 14.68
N ASN A 328 14.37 8.98 15.02
CA ASN A 328 15.50 9.46 14.22
C ASN A 328 16.61 8.40 14.21
N PRO A 329 17.09 7.96 13.03
CA PRO A 329 18.14 6.95 12.93
C PRO A 329 19.50 7.39 13.48
N ASP A 330 19.74 8.70 13.57
CA ASP A 330 21.00 9.28 14.05
C ASP A 330 20.98 9.56 15.56
N ILE A 331 19.89 9.17 16.26
CA ILE A 331 19.83 9.31 17.72
C ILE A 331 20.86 8.38 18.36
N ASP A 332 21.53 8.91 19.36
CA ASP A 332 22.53 8.21 20.15
C ASP A 332 22.24 8.24 21.65
N GLN A 333 23.05 7.54 22.44
CA GLN A 333 22.90 7.48 23.89
C GLN A 333 23.01 8.87 24.54
N ASP A 334 23.89 9.72 24.05
CA ASP A 334 24.12 11.07 24.62
C ASP A 334 22.91 11.97 24.47
N ILE A 335 22.24 11.88 23.31
CA ILE A 335 20.98 12.58 23.08
C ILE A 335 19.86 12.08 23.96
N ILE A 336 19.75 10.76 24.11
CA ILE A 336 18.72 10.16 24.99
C ILE A 336 18.88 10.67 26.42
N LEU A 337 20.11 10.71 26.93
CA LEU A 337 20.42 11.27 28.25
C LEU A 337 20.20 12.77 28.33
N PHE A 338 20.53 13.50 27.26
CA PHE A 338 20.25 14.92 27.17
C PHE A 338 18.76 15.21 27.26
N ILE A 339 17.93 14.52 26.44
CA ILE A 339 16.47 14.67 26.44
C ILE A 339 15.89 14.29 27.81
N ARG A 340 16.35 13.19 28.41
CA ARG A 340 15.92 12.75 29.74
C ARG A 340 16.10 13.83 30.80
N ARG A 341 17.18 14.62 30.71
CA ARG A 341 17.50 15.68 31.67
C ARG A 341 16.58 16.89 31.54
N TYR A 342 16.15 17.20 30.32
CA TYR A 342 15.47 18.47 30.02
C TYR A 342 13.97 18.36 29.71
N ASP A 343 13.43 17.15 29.48
CA ASP A 343 12.02 16.97 29.14
C ASP A 343 11.31 16.02 30.11
N SER A 344 10.32 16.58 30.83
CA SER A 344 9.49 15.81 31.78
C SER A 344 8.64 14.72 31.13
N ASN A 345 8.37 14.81 29.83
CA ASN A 345 7.57 13.84 29.08
C ASN A 345 8.41 12.68 28.51
N PHE A 346 9.72 12.66 28.78
CA PHE A 346 10.63 11.63 28.28
C PHE A 346 10.08 10.22 28.42
N PHE A 347 9.61 9.83 29.61
CA PHE A 347 9.12 8.48 29.87
C PHE A 347 7.83 8.12 29.12
N LEU A 348 7.02 9.12 28.73
CA LEU A 348 5.79 8.88 27.97
C LEU A 348 6.08 8.38 26.56
N PHE A 349 7.22 8.78 25.98
CA PHE A 349 7.58 8.46 24.60
C PHE A 349 8.76 7.50 24.46
N LEU A 350 9.30 7.01 25.59
CA LEU A 350 10.46 6.12 25.61
C LEU A 350 10.24 4.84 24.77
N TYR A 351 8.99 4.36 24.65
CA TYR A 351 8.67 3.20 23.83
C TYR A 351 8.98 3.39 22.34
N GLN A 352 9.05 4.64 21.84
CA GLN A 352 9.39 4.94 20.46
C GLN A 352 10.86 4.57 20.14
N LEU A 353 11.76 4.58 21.14
CA LEU A 353 13.13 4.13 20.93
C LEU A 353 13.18 2.66 20.48
N LEU A 354 12.27 1.82 20.96
CA LEU A 354 12.17 0.42 20.53
C LEU A 354 11.74 0.26 19.08
N LEU A 355 11.14 1.29 18.48
CA LEU A 355 10.76 1.30 17.07
C LEU A 355 11.86 1.90 16.19
N ASN A 356 12.93 2.44 16.79
CA ASN A 356 14.05 2.98 16.04
C ASN A 356 14.81 1.86 15.34
N GLN A 357 15.12 2.05 14.05
CA GLN A 357 15.82 1.05 13.24
C GLN A 357 17.25 0.74 13.72
N ASN A 358 17.88 1.72 14.41
CA ASN A 358 19.24 1.63 14.94
C ASN A 358 19.24 1.41 16.46
N PHE A 359 18.12 0.94 17.02
CA PHE A 359 18.01 0.71 18.45
C PHE A 359 19.13 -0.18 18.98
N ASP A 360 19.82 0.31 20.03
CA ASP A 360 20.83 -0.46 20.80
C ASP A 360 20.30 -0.74 22.21
N ILE A 361 20.43 -2.00 22.65
CA ILE A 361 20.05 -2.44 24.00
C ILE A 361 20.73 -1.62 25.08
N ASN A 362 21.95 -1.17 24.86
CA ASN A 362 22.72 -0.39 25.81
C ASN A 362 22.05 0.96 26.15
N TRP A 363 21.26 1.53 25.23
CA TRP A 363 20.51 2.77 25.50
C TRP A 363 19.56 2.63 26.69
N ILE A 364 19.03 1.41 26.90
CA ILE A 364 18.07 1.11 27.98
C ILE A 364 18.78 0.54 29.20
N THR A 365 19.68 -0.44 29.03
CA THR A 365 20.31 -1.16 30.14
C THR A 365 21.32 -0.31 30.88
N SER A 366 22.12 0.50 30.18
CA SER A 366 23.13 1.38 30.82
C SER A 366 22.53 2.55 31.60
N ASN A 367 21.24 2.84 31.40
CA ASN A 367 20.59 4.03 31.94
C ASN A 367 19.40 3.72 32.86
N ASP A 368 19.23 2.47 33.25
CA ASP A 368 18.13 2.03 34.12
C ASP A 368 16.73 2.44 33.58
N LEU A 369 16.57 2.39 32.28
CA LEU A 369 15.33 2.80 31.62
C LEU A 369 14.35 1.64 31.39
N LEU A 370 14.72 0.44 31.85
CA LEU A 370 13.93 -0.77 31.65
C LEU A 370 12.72 -0.78 32.61
N CYS A 371 11.54 -0.44 32.07
CA CYS A 371 10.30 -0.43 32.82
C CYS A 371 9.31 -1.50 32.33
N PRO A 372 8.35 -1.94 33.15
CA PRO A 372 7.39 -2.98 32.75
C PRO A 372 6.60 -2.68 31.48
N ARG A 373 6.32 -1.43 31.20
CA ARG A 373 5.59 -1.00 29.98
C ARG A 373 6.36 -1.27 28.69
N LEU A 374 7.69 -1.28 28.73
CA LEU A 374 8.54 -1.52 27.56
C LEU A 374 8.75 -3.00 27.26
N GLN A 375 8.52 -3.88 28.24
CA GLN A 375 8.88 -5.31 28.16
C GLN A 375 8.31 -6.01 26.91
N LYS A 376 7.00 -5.85 26.66
CA LYS A 376 6.35 -6.48 25.51
C LYS A 376 6.98 -6.04 24.19
N LEU A 377 7.15 -4.75 24.00
CA LEU A 377 7.71 -4.18 22.78
C LEU A 377 9.18 -4.57 22.60
N PHE A 378 9.92 -4.60 23.70
CA PHE A 378 11.31 -5.02 23.73
C PHE A 378 11.48 -6.47 23.26
N LEU A 379 10.66 -7.39 23.78
CA LEU A 379 10.69 -8.79 23.40
C LEU A 379 10.28 -9.05 21.96
N LEU A 380 9.51 -8.13 21.36
CA LEU A 380 9.09 -8.19 19.95
C LEU A 380 10.04 -7.43 19.02
N HIS A 381 11.06 -6.80 19.55
CA HIS A 381 11.97 -5.99 18.74
C HIS A 381 12.66 -6.82 17.65
N ASN A 382 12.84 -6.22 16.46
CA ASN A 382 13.39 -6.91 15.29
C ASN A 382 14.83 -7.43 15.49
N ASN A 383 15.63 -6.74 16.30
CA ASN A 383 17.01 -7.11 16.61
C ASN A 383 17.15 -7.87 17.93
N PHE A 384 16.03 -8.22 18.58
CA PHE A 384 16.08 -8.97 19.83
C PHE A 384 16.79 -10.31 19.62
N SER A 385 17.77 -10.60 20.47
CA SER A 385 18.61 -11.80 20.41
C SER A 385 18.74 -12.45 21.80
N ILE A 386 19.26 -13.66 21.83
CA ILE A 386 19.57 -14.33 23.09
C ILE A 386 20.63 -13.59 23.91
N GLU A 387 21.51 -12.86 23.25
CA GLU A 387 22.51 -12.01 23.91
C GLU A 387 21.85 -10.84 24.64
N TRP A 388 20.83 -10.21 24.03
CA TRP A 388 20.02 -9.20 24.69
C TRP A 388 19.28 -9.77 25.89
N PHE A 389 18.73 -10.98 25.75
CA PHE A 389 18.09 -11.68 26.86
C PHE A 389 19.05 -11.87 28.04
N ASN A 390 20.29 -12.27 27.79
CA ASN A 390 21.30 -12.47 28.79
C ASN A 390 21.66 -11.19 29.57
N LYS A 391 21.55 -10.02 28.97
CA LYS A 391 21.75 -8.72 29.65
C LYS A 391 20.63 -8.34 30.61
N ILE A 392 19.43 -8.94 30.43
CA ILE A 392 18.22 -8.61 31.20
C ILE A 392 17.69 -9.81 32.01
N LYS A 393 18.36 -10.97 31.97
CA LYS A 393 17.88 -12.27 32.52
C LYS A 393 17.56 -12.27 34.01
N ASP A 394 18.14 -11.37 34.79
CA ASP A 394 17.92 -11.28 36.24
C ASP A 394 16.54 -10.73 36.58
N SER A 395 15.82 -10.21 35.61
CA SER A 395 14.41 -9.81 35.74
C SER A 395 13.52 -11.05 35.60
N SER A 396 12.95 -11.55 36.69
CA SER A 396 12.02 -12.72 36.72
C SER A 396 10.82 -12.59 35.76
N ILE A 397 10.51 -11.38 35.33
CA ILE A 397 9.36 -11.02 34.50
C ILE A 397 9.53 -11.53 33.07
N TYR A 398 10.77 -11.70 32.56
CA TYR A 398 11.02 -12.07 31.18
C TYR A 398 10.91 -13.57 30.92
N LYS A 399 11.24 -14.42 31.87
CA LYS A 399 11.27 -15.89 31.73
C LYS A 399 9.92 -16.51 31.40
N LYS A 400 8.82 -15.86 31.79
CA LYS A 400 7.45 -16.36 31.62
C LYS A 400 6.67 -15.58 30.54
N ASN A 401 7.34 -14.85 29.66
CA ASN A 401 6.65 -13.97 28.72
C ASN A 401 6.44 -14.63 27.35
N ALA A 402 5.18 -14.83 26.97
CA ALA A 402 4.76 -15.45 25.72
C ALA A 402 5.30 -14.75 24.46
N TYR A 403 5.59 -13.46 24.52
CA TYR A 403 6.04 -12.67 23.38
C TYR A 403 7.42 -13.09 22.86
N MET A 404 8.25 -13.74 23.67
CA MET A 404 9.52 -14.29 23.20
C MET A 404 9.31 -15.36 22.12
N TYR A 405 8.26 -16.16 22.25
CA TYR A 405 7.98 -17.26 21.32
C TYR A 405 7.49 -16.81 19.94
N ILE A 406 7.00 -15.59 19.81
CA ILE A 406 6.59 -14.99 18.52
C ILE A 406 7.64 -14.05 17.94
N ASN A 407 8.76 -13.82 18.63
CA ASN A 407 9.84 -13.01 18.07
C ASN A 407 10.38 -13.65 16.80
N LYS A 408 10.63 -12.82 15.77
CA LYS A 408 11.10 -13.32 14.48
C LYS A 408 12.47 -14.00 14.51
N ASN A 409 13.28 -13.71 15.54
CA ASN A 409 14.61 -14.29 15.70
C ASN A 409 14.62 -15.53 16.61
N TYR A 410 13.43 -15.93 17.11
CA TYR A 410 13.32 -17.09 17.99
C TYR A 410 13.80 -18.36 17.29
N THR A 411 14.60 -19.16 18.02
CA THR A 411 15.00 -20.53 17.67
C THR A 411 14.67 -21.46 18.83
N LEU A 412 14.56 -22.78 18.57
CA LEU A 412 14.32 -23.77 19.63
C LEU A 412 15.43 -23.82 20.71
N GLU A 413 16.62 -23.36 20.38
CA GLU A 413 17.73 -23.26 21.33
C GLU A 413 17.45 -22.32 22.49
N TRP A 414 16.57 -21.32 22.27
CA TRP A 414 16.17 -20.38 23.34
C TRP A 414 15.42 -21.07 24.48
N ASN A 415 14.83 -22.24 24.23
CA ASN A 415 14.13 -23.02 25.27
C ASN A 415 15.02 -23.42 26.46
N LYS A 416 16.35 -23.40 26.30
CA LYS A 416 17.29 -23.59 27.38
C LYS A 416 17.22 -22.50 28.46
N TYR A 417 16.70 -21.34 28.09
CA TYR A 417 16.64 -20.13 28.91
C TYR A 417 15.21 -19.75 29.31
N LEU A 418 14.20 -20.44 28.76
CA LEU A 418 12.80 -20.09 28.95
C LEU A 418 12.05 -21.19 29.73
N ASP A 419 11.28 -20.76 30.70
CA ASP A 419 10.44 -21.65 31.50
C ASP A 419 9.13 -21.97 30.73
N ASN A 420 8.62 -23.21 30.84
CA ASN A 420 7.27 -23.60 30.38
C ASN A 420 6.95 -23.42 28.88
N PHE A 421 7.90 -23.63 27.95
CA PHE A 421 7.65 -23.47 26.54
C PHE A 421 6.43 -24.30 26.03
N LYS A 422 6.11 -25.43 26.67
CA LYS A 422 4.93 -26.27 26.35
C LYS A 422 3.62 -25.50 26.48
N ALA A 423 3.50 -24.57 27.41
CA ALA A 423 2.29 -23.76 27.61
C ALA A 423 2.10 -22.70 26.53
N TYR A 424 3.14 -22.42 25.73
CA TYR A 424 3.13 -21.35 24.73
C TYR A 424 3.13 -21.83 23.29
N THR A 425 2.70 -23.08 23.04
CA THR A 425 2.65 -23.68 21.70
C THR A 425 1.84 -22.87 20.69
N HIS A 426 0.74 -22.24 21.13
CA HIS A 426 -0.05 -21.35 20.31
C HIS A 426 0.77 -20.15 19.78
N TYR A 427 1.67 -19.60 20.60
CA TYR A 427 2.57 -18.51 20.20
C TYR A 427 3.68 -19.01 19.28
N LEU A 428 4.19 -20.22 19.51
CA LEU A 428 5.14 -20.86 18.61
C LEU A 428 4.54 -21.09 17.22
N SER A 429 3.26 -21.46 17.16
CA SER A 429 2.53 -21.63 15.91
C SER A 429 2.41 -20.30 15.11
N LYS A 430 2.42 -19.17 15.80
CA LYS A 430 2.42 -17.80 15.20
C LYS A 430 3.79 -17.31 14.77
N ASN A 431 4.86 -18.02 15.10
CA ASN A 431 6.21 -17.54 14.84
C ASN A 431 6.49 -17.48 13.33
N LYS A 432 7.02 -16.35 12.87
CA LYS A 432 7.39 -16.16 11.46
C LYS A 432 8.49 -17.10 10.97
N ASN A 433 9.34 -17.61 11.89
CA ASN A 433 10.39 -18.59 11.59
C ASN A 433 9.94 -20.02 11.85
N PHE A 434 8.64 -20.24 12.05
CA PHE A 434 8.12 -21.58 12.25
C PHE A 434 8.63 -22.54 11.15
N ASN A 435 9.06 -23.72 11.59
CA ASN A 435 9.52 -24.80 10.72
C ASN A 435 8.79 -26.09 11.07
N ILE A 436 8.33 -26.82 10.08
CA ILE A 436 7.58 -28.07 10.25
C ILE A 436 8.38 -29.12 11.06
N LYS A 437 9.71 -29.04 11.02
CA LYS A 437 10.58 -29.90 11.85
C LYS A 437 10.28 -29.74 13.35
N TRP A 438 9.75 -28.58 13.79
CA TRP A 438 9.38 -28.34 15.17
C TRP A 438 8.23 -29.28 15.60
N ILE A 439 7.25 -29.54 14.72
CA ILE A 439 6.17 -30.51 14.97
C ILE A 439 6.76 -31.90 15.09
N LYS A 440 7.68 -32.27 14.18
CA LYS A 440 8.32 -33.61 14.21
C LYS A 440 9.12 -33.81 15.49
N GLN A 441 9.76 -32.77 16.01
CA GLN A 441 10.55 -32.80 17.25
C GLN A 441 9.68 -32.81 18.51
N TYR A 442 8.51 -32.16 18.47
CA TYR A 442 7.58 -32.06 19.59
C TYR A 442 6.15 -32.43 19.21
N PRO A 443 5.88 -33.68 18.76
CA PRO A 443 4.58 -34.09 18.23
C PRO A 443 3.44 -34.10 19.25
N HIS A 444 3.78 -34.11 20.54
CA HIS A 444 2.84 -34.17 21.68
C HIS A 444 2.34 -32.77 22.10
N LEU A 445 2.79 -31.69 21.46
CA LEU A 445 2.34 -30.34 21.78
C LEU A 445 1.07 -29.98 21.01
N ASN A 446 0.21 -29.17 21.61
CA ASN A 446 -1.01 -28.64 21.00
C ASN A 446 -0.69 -27.56 19.99
N TRP A 447 -0.25 -27.94 18.80
CA TRP A 447 0.03 -27.03 17.70
C TRP A 447 -1.26 -26.45 17.11
N ASN A 448 -1.26 -25.15 16.81
CA ASN A 448 -2.36 -24.52 16.07
C ASN A 448 -2.10 -24.64 14.57
N TYR A 449 -2.65 -25.67 13.94
CA TYR A 449 -2.44 -25.98 12.53
C TYR A 449 -2.98 -24.88 11.61
N ASP A 450 -4.10 -24.23 11.94
CA ASP A 450 -4.68 -23.15 11.12
C ASP A 450 -3.70 -22.00 10.96
N ILE A 451 -3.09 -21.59 12.06
CA ILE A 451 -2.09 -20.50 12.06
C ILE A 451 -0.82 -20.93 11.33
N ILE A 452 -0.38 -22.16 11.52
CA ILE A 452 0.82 -22.72 10.89
C ILE A 452 0.64 -22.70 9.36
N ILE A 453 -0.49 -23.19 8.89
CA ILE A 453 -0.85 -23.23 7.48
C ILE A 453 -0.86 -21.85 6.87
N HIS A 454 -1.60 -20.93 7.50
CA HIS A 454 -1.68 -19.54 7.06
C HIS A 454 -0.28 -18.90 6.91
N ASN A 455 0.57 -19.10 7.91
CA ASN A 455 1.92 -18.53 7.89
C ASN A 455 2.83 -19.17 6.84
N MET A 456 2.64 -20.45 6.52
CA MET A 456 3.48 -21.15 5.56
C MET A 456 3.11 -20.83 4.11
N ILE A 457 1.82 -20.65 3.83
CA ILE A 457 1.34 -20.23 2.51
C ILE A 457 1.78 -18.80 2.19
N ASN A 458 1.72 -17.90 3.17
CA ASN A 458 2.12 -16.50 2.99
C ASN A 458 3.65 -16.28 2.94
N LYS A 459 4.47 -17.31 3.18
CA LYS A 459 5.93 -17.25 3.03
C LYS A 459 6.43 -17.61 1.62
N GLN A 460 5.55 -18.11 0.77
CA GLN A 460 5.82 -18.46 -0.61
C GLN A 460 5.40 -17.35 -1.57
#